data_f6c32b5ab307101daa38287a32ad5f13
#
_entry.id   f6c32b5ab307101daa38287a32ad5f13
#
_cell.length_a   1.000
_cell.length_b   1.000
_cell.length_c   1.000
_cell.angle_alpha   90.00
_cell.angle_beta   90.00
_cell.angle_gamma   90.00
#
_symmetry.space_group_name_H-M   'P 1'
#
loop_
_entity.id
_entity.type
_entity.pdbx_description
1 polymer ?
#
loop_
_entity_poly.entity_id
_entity_poly.type
_entity_poly.pdbx_seq_one_letter_code
_entity_poly.pdbx_strand_id
1 'polypeptide(L)'
;MPPPFTIQIMTWRGALPHARPVRERVFIDEQAVPRELEWDEWDEASEHAIALDASGAAIGTARLLPDGRIGRMAVIKEWRGKGVGAALLAAVLVRARARAMPRALLHAQIQAAGFYRKFGFSERGGEFLEAGIPHVEMTLDLSPESGGS
;
A
#
# COMPACT_ATOMS: atom_id res chain seq x y z
N MET A 1 -18.11 19.22 -4.43
CA MET A 1 -16.70 19.55 -4.18
C MET A 1 -15.80 18.44 -4.66
N PRO A 2 -14.81 18.76 -5.44
CA PRO A 2 -13.84 17.71 -5.78
C PRO A 2 -13.08 17.29 -4.53
N PRO A 3 -12.60 16.05 -4.48
CA PRO A 3 -11.79 15.63 -3.34
C PRO A 3 -10.48 16.40 -3.29
N PRO A 4 -9.88 16.55 -2.10
CA PRO A 4 -8.62 17.29 -1.98
C PRO A 4 -7.43 16.54 -2.55
N PHE A 5 -7.61 15.31 -2.97
CA PHE A 5 -6.54 14.52 -3.57
C PHE A 5 -7.13 13.54 -4.59
N THR A 6 -6.27 13.01 -5.46
CA THR A 6 -6.65 12.00 -6.45
C THR A 6 -5.69 10.82 -6.35
N ILE A 7 -6.16 9.66 -6.83
CA ILE A 7 -5.33 8.44 -6.85
C ILE A 7 -5.10 8.05 -8.31
N GLN A 8 -3.84 7.74 -8.64
CA GLN A 8 -3.48 7.25 -9.97
C GLN A 8 -2.66 5.98 -9.85
N ILE A 9 -2.89 5.04 -10.76
CA ILE A 9 -2.11 3.80 -10.84
C ILE A 9 -1.07 3.97 -11.93
N MET A 10 0.19 3.68 -11.62
CA MET A 10 1.32 3.90 -12.53
C MET A 10 2.27 2.73 -12.48
N THR A 11 2.99 2.51 -13.58
CA THR A 11 4.18 1.64 -13.56
C THR A 11 5.28 2.35 -12.80
N TRP A 12 6.35 1.59 -12.44
CA TRP A 12 7.44 2.18 -11.65
C TRP A 12 8.07 3.38 -12.34
N ARG A 13 8.21 3.32 -13.66
CA ARG A 13 8.80 4.43 -14.40
C ARG A 13 8.06 5.74 -14.16
N GLY A 14 6.72 5.69 -14.17
CA GLY A 14 5.92 6.88 -13.89
C GLY A 14 5.82 7.21 -12.42
N ALA A 15 5.84 6.18 -11.57
CA ALA A 15 5.63 6.36 -10.13
C ALA A 15 6.88 6.84 -9.39
N LEU A 16 8.06 6.49 -9.88
CA LEU A 16 9.31 6.73 -9.15
C LEU A 16 9.48 8.17 -8.64
N PRO A 17 9.31 9.20 -9.48
CA PRO A 17 9.51 10.56 -8.97
C PRO A 17 8.50 10.97 -7.90
N HIS A 18 7.35 10.30 -7.86
CA HIS A 18 6.32 10.59 -6.86
C HIS A 18 6.47 9.72 -5.61
N ALA A 19 6.74 8.44 -5.81
CA ALA A 19 6.83 7.49 -4.71
C ALA A 19 8.08 7.71 -3.86
N ARG A 20 9.20 8.07 -4.48
CA ARG A 20 10.46 8.16 -3.77
C ARG A 20 10.42 9.14 -2.59
N PRO A 21 9.98 10.39 -2.77
CA PRO A 21 9.98 11.31 -1.63
C PRO A 21 9.04 10.87 -0.51
N VAL A 22 7.89 10.28 -0.85
CA VAL A 22 6.95 9.80 0.17
C VAL A 22 7.57 8.65 0.95
N ARG A 23 8.15 7.67 0.25
CA ARG A 23 8.75 6.50 0.89
C ARG A 23 9.95 6.87 1.73
N GLU A 24 10.75 7.82 1.27
CA GLU A 24 11.89 8.29 2.07
C GLU A 24 11.43 8.95 3.35
N ARG A 25 10.41 9.80 3.28
CA ARG A 25 9.91 10.48 4.48
C ARG A 25 9.35 9.49 5.49
N VAL A 26 8.57 8.53 5.03
CA VAL A 26 7.85 7.65 5.95
C VAL A 26 8.72 6.50 6.44
N PHE A 27 9.37 5.79 5.53
CA PHE A 27 10.07 4.57 5.92
C PHE A 27 11.48 4.83 6.41
N ILE A 28 12.19 5.74 5.79
CA ILE A 28 13.58 6.00 6.17
C ILE A 28 13.64 7.05 7.28
N ASP A 29 13.01 8.20 7.08
CA ASP A 29 13.13 9.30 8.04
C ASP A 29 12.32 9.07 9.31
N GLU A 30 11.07 8.60 9.18
CA GLU A 30 10.22 8.40 10.36
C GLU A 30 10.44 7.05 11.02
N GLN A 31 10.54 5.96 10.24
CA GLN A 31 10.58 4.61 10.77
C GLN A 31 11.99 4.02 10.86
N ALA A 32 12.98 4.76 10.39
CA ALA A 32 14.38 4.35 10.45
C ALA A 32 14.67 3.04 9.73
N VAL A 33 13.93 2.72 8.69
CA VAL A 33 14.21 1.57 7.85
C VAL A 33 15.51 1.86 7.10
N PRO A 34 16.50 0.93 7.10
CA PRO A 34 17.72 1.14 6.35
C PRO A 34 17.42 1.42 4.88
N ARG A 35 18.11 2.42 4.30
CA ARG A 35 17.85 2.85 2.94
C ARG A 35 17.97 1.71 1.94
N GLU A 36 18.93 0.82 2.15
CA GLU A 36 19.14 -0.30 1.25
C GLU A 36 18.04 -1.35 1.31
N LEU A 37 17.21 -1.36 2.35
CA LEU A 37 16.07 -2.28 2.46
C LEU A 37 14.79 -1.70 1.89
N GLU A 38 14.74 -0.39 1.65
CA GLU A 38 13.52 0.26 1.16
C GLU A 38 13.30 -0.01 -0.33
N TRP A 39 14.35 0.01 -1.12
CA TRP A 39 14.27 -0.16 -2.57
C TRP A 39 14.63 -1.60 -2.92
N ASP A 40 13.81 -2.25 -3.75
CA ASP A 40 14.08 -3.62 -4.14
C ASP A 40 13.70 -3.84 -5.61
N GLU A 41 14.01 -5.05 -6.09
CA GLU A 41 13.78 -5.39 -7.49
C GLU A 41 12.30 -5.46 -7.85
N TRP A 42 11.41 -5.60 -6.86
CA TRP A 42 9.98 -5.71 -7.10
C TRP A 42 9.37 -4.38 -7.51
N ASP A 43 10.05 -3.26 -7.28
CA ASP A 43 9.52 -1.96 -7.67
C ASP A 43 9.23 -1.90 -9.16
N GLU A 44 10.14 -2.39 -9.99
CA GLU A 44 9.94 -2.35 -11.44
C GLU A 44 8.85 -3.30 -11.91
N ALA A 45 8.68 -4.41 -11.23
CA ALA A 45 7.70 -5.42 -11.60
C ALA A 45 6.29 -5.07 -11.13
N SER A 46 6.15 -4.07 -10.29
CA SER A 46 4.89 -3.77 -9.60
C SER A 46 4.16 -2.60 -10.24
N GLU A 47 2.86 -2.51 -9.91
CA GLU A 47 2.09 -1.31 -10.17
C GLU A 47 2.04 -0.50 -8.88
N HIS A 48 1.93 0.81 -9.02
CA HIS A 48 2.00 1.72 -7.89
C HIS A 48 0.81 2.66 -7.89
N ALA A 49 0.14 2.76 -6.73
CA ALA A 49 -0.91 3.75 -6.54
C ALA A 49 -0.26 4.98 -5.93
N ILE A 50 -0.53 6.13 -6.50
CA ILE A 50 0.03 7.40 -6.05
C ILE A 50 -1.12 8.34 -5.72
N ALA A 51 -1.09 8.91 -4.53
CA ALA A 51 -2.03 9.96 -4.13
C ALA A 51 -1.38 11.31 -4.35
N LEU A 52 -2.07 12.17 -5.10
CA LEU A 52 -1.59 13.51 -5.42
C LEU A 52 -2.55 14.54 -4.84
N ASP A 53 -2.01 15.60 -4.23
CA ASP A 53 -2.85 16.68 -3.73
C ASP A 53 -3.28 17.61 -4.88
N ALA A 54 -4.00 18.67 -4.55
CA ALA A 54 -4.54 19.57 -5.58
C ALA A 54 -3.43 20.26 -6.39
N SER A 55 -2.23 20.37 -5.83
CA SER A 55 -1.10 20.99 -6.55
C SER A 55 -0.31 19.98 -7.38
N GLY A 56 -0.66 18.69 -7.29
CA GLY A 56 0.07 17.63 -7.98
C GLY A 56 1.22 17.06 -7.18
N ALA A 57 1.36 17.42 -5.91
CA ALA A 57 2.42 16.86 -5.07
C ALA A 57 1.99 15.50 -4.53
N ALA A 58 2.93 14.57 -4.47
CA ALA A 58 2.67 13.22 -3.97
C ALA A 58 2.55 13.26 -2.45
N ILE A 59 1.46 12.67 -1.93
CA ILE A 59 1.18 12.64 -0.50
C ILE A 59 1.03 11.23 0.04
N GLY A 60 0.97 10.23 -0.83
CA GLY A 60 0.87 8.84 -0.42
C GLY A 60 1.18 7.91 -1.57
N THR A 61 1.48 6.65 -1.23
CA THR A 61 1.80 5.63 -2.23
C THR A 61 1.47 4.25 -1.68
N ALA A 62 1.27 3.30 -2.59
CA ALA A 62 1.13 1.88 -2.25
C ALA A 62 1.63 1.07 -3.44
N ARG A 63 2.14 -0.13 -3.19
CA ARG A 63 2.71 -0.99 -4.22
C ARG A 63 1.93 -2.29 -4.32
N LEU A 64 1.57 -2.69 -5.54
CA LEU A 64 0.92 -3.97 -5.83
C LEU A 64 1.86 -4.83 -6.65
N LEU A 65 2.34 -5.93 -6.06
CA LEU A 65 3.20 -6.87 -6.74
C LEU A 65 2.38 -7.77 -7.66
N PRO A 66 3.02 -8.39 -8.66
CA PRO A 66 2.29 -9.24 -9.62
C PRO A 66 1.59 -10.44 -8.98
N ASP A 67 2.04 -10.88 -7.81
CA ASP A 67 1.45 -12.04 -7.12
C ASP A 67 0.36 -11.67 -6.11
N GLY A 68 -0.04 -10.40 -6.05
CA GLY A 68 -1.09 -9.96 -5.15
C GLY A 68 -0.60 -9.41 -3.83
N ARG A 69 0.71 -9.39 -3.60
CA ARG A 69 1.24 -8.77 -2.38
C ARG A 69 1.13 -7.24 -2.48
N ILE A 70 0.71 -6.63 -1.39
CA ILE A 70 0.58 -5.18 -1.29
C ILE A 70 1.59 -4.71 -0.24
N GLY A 71 2.32 -3.66 -0.56
CA GLY A 71 3.30 -3.15 0.38
C GLY A 71 3.68 -1.73 0.09
N ARG A 72 4.72 -1.28 0.80
CA ARG A 72 5.24 0.08 0.66
C ARG A 72 4.13 1.13 0.72
N MET A 73 3.10 0.86 1.55
CA MET A 73 2.00 1.80 1.70
C MET A 73 2.38 2.86 2.71
N ALA A 74 2.31 4.11 2.30
CA ALA A 74 2.76 5.20 3.12
C ALA A 74 1.96 6.46 2.81
N VAL A 75 1.63 7.22 3.86
CA VAL A 75 0.98 8.52 3.75
C VAL A 75 1.83 9.49 4.55
N ILE A 76 2.16 10.65 3.98
CA ILE A 76 2.96 11.62 4.72
C ILE A 76 2.16 12.13 5.92
N LYS A 77 2.90 12.53 6.97
CA LYS A 77 2.30 12.84 8.27
C LYS A 77 1.16 13.85 8.18
N GLU A 78 1.35 14.89 7.38
CA GLU A 78 0.37 15.97 7.25
C GLU A 78 -0.97 15.52 6.67
N TRP A 79 -0.99 14.40 5.97
CA TRP A 79 -2.19 13.90 5.31
C TRP A 79 -2.80 12.68 6.00
N ARG A 80 -2.27 12.27 7.15
CA ARG A 80 -2.84 11.13 7.88
C ARG A 80 -4.18 11.52 8.50
N GLY A 81 -5.07 10.52 8.62
CA GLY A 81 -6.40 10.74 9.16
C GLY A 81 -7.37 11.42 8.22
N LYS A 82 -7.00 11.53 6.92
CA LYS A 82 -7.84 12.21 5.93
C LYS A 82 -8.33 11.27 4.83
N GLY A 83 -8.20 9.96 5.02
CA GLY A 83 -8.72 8.98 4.08
C GLY A 83 -7.78 8.61 2.95
N VAL A 84 -6.56 9.12 2.92
CA VAL A 84 -5.63 8.84 1.82
C VAL A 84 -5.25 7.37 1.79
N GLY A 85 -4.91 6.80 2.96
CA GLY A 85 -4.55 5.38 3.02
C GLY A 85 -5.68 4.48 2.58
N ALA A 86 -6.91 4.78 2.99
CA ALA A 86 -8.07 4.00 2.57
C ALA A 86 -8.28 4.09 1.06
N ALA A 87 -8.10 5.27 0.47
CA ALA A 87 -8.26 5.45 -0.96
C ALA A 87 -7.18 4.71 -1.74
N LEU A 88 -5.94 4.72 -1.24
CA LEU A 88 -4.84 3.98 -1.85
C LEU A 88 -5.13 2.47 -1.84
N LEU A 89 -5.55 1.96 -0.69
CA LEU A 89 -5.82 0.54 -0.57
C LEU A 89 -7.00 0.13 -1.46
N ALA A 90 -8.05 0.94 -1.50
CA ALA A 90 -9.20 0.66 -2.35
C ALA A 90 -8.78 0.61 -3.82
N ALA A 91 -7.95 1.55 -4.26
CA ALA A 91 -7.49 1.58 -5.66
C ALA A 91 -6.65 0.35 -6.01
N VAL A 92 -5.76 -0.07 -5.10
CA VAL A 92 -4.94 -1.24 -5.31
C VAL A 92 -5.80 -2.50 -5.38
N LEU A 93 -6.83 -2.61 -4.52
CA LEU A 93 -7.71 -3.77 -4.53
C LEU A 93 -8.55 -3.82 -5.81
N VAL A 94 -9.03 -2.69 -6.29
CA VAL A 94 -9.75 -2.64 -7.57
C VAL A 94 -8.82 -3.13 -8.69
N ARG A 95 -7.58 -2.69 -8.68
CA ARG A 95 -6.63 -3.12 -9.70
C ARG A 95 -6.31 -4.60 -9.61
N ALA A 96 -6.15 -5.13 -8.41
CA ALA A 96 -5.89 -6.55 -8.21
C ALA A 96 -7.04 -7.39 -8.73
N ARG A 97 -8.29 -6.96 -8.47
CA ARG A 97 -9.45 -7.67 -8.98
C ARG A 97 -9.53 -7.59 -10.50
N ALA A 98 -9.22 -6.44 -11.08
CA ALA A 98 -9.23 -6.27 -12.53
C ALA A 98 -8.22 -7.19 -13.21
N ARG A 99 -7.14 -7.52 -12.52
CA ARG A 99 -6.12 -8.43 -13.03
C ARG A 99 -6.39 -9.88 -12.64
N ALA A 100 -7.55 -10.15 -12.09
CA ALA A 100 -7.98 -11.51 -11.70
C ALA A 100 -7.02 -12.17 -10.70
N MET A 101 -6.41 -11.39 -9.83
CA MET A 101 -5.60 -11.95 -8.76
C MET A 101 -6.52 -12.63 -7.76
N PRO A 102 -6.20 -13.87 -7.34
CA PRO A 102 -7.14 -14.60 -6.47
C PRO A 102 -7.12 -14.11 -5.04
N ARG A 103 -6.04 -13.45 -4.61
CA ARG A 103 -5.88 -13.08 -3.21
C ARG A 103 -4.92 -11.91 -3.11
N ALA A 104 -5.19 -11.03 -2.14
CA ALA A 104 -4.26 -9.98 -1.75
C ALA A 104 -3.62 -10.38 -0.42
N LEU A 105 -2.35 -10.03 -0.26
CA LEU A 105 -1.58 -10.36 0.93
C LEU A 105 -0.71 -9.19 1.30
N LEU A 106 -0.61 -8.90 2.60
CA LEU A 106 0.26 -7.82 3.06
C LEU A 106 0.83 -8.15 4.43
N HIS A 107 1.89 -7.44 4.78
CA HIS A 107 2.46 -7.48 6.12
C HIS A 107 2.10 -6.16 6.79
N ALA A 108 1.22 -6.24 7.78
CA ALA A 108 0.70 -5.05 8.45
C ALA A 108 1.50 -4.82 9.73
N GLN A 109 1.91 -3.58 9.95
CA GLN A 109 2.41 -3.22 11.28
C GLN A 109 1.28 -3.45 12.27
N ILE A 110 1.61 -3.93 13.47
CA ILE A 110 0.61 -4.36 14.45
C ILE A 110 -0.44 -3.29 14.71
N GLN A 111 -0.01 -2.04 14.86
CA GLN A 111 -0.93 -0.95 15.13
C GLN A 111 -1.85 -0.62 13.96
N ALA A 112 -1.53 -1.09 12.76
CA ALA A 112 -2.34 -0.85 11.57
C ALA A 112 -3.28 -2.00 11.24
N ALA A 113 -3.20 -3.11 11.96
CA ALA A 113 -3.98 -4.29 11.62
C ALA A 113 -5.49 -4.02 11.61
N GLY A 114 -5.97 -3.18 12.53
CA GLY A 114 -7.39 -2.84 12.59
C GLY A 114 -7.88 -2.12 11.34
N PHE A 115 -7.03 -1.29 10.75
CA PHE A 115 -7.35 -0.60 9.51
C PHE A 115 -7.58 -1.63 8.38
N TYR A 116 -6.71 -2.61 8.27
CA TYR A 116 -6.86 -3.63 7.22
C TYR A 116 -8.03 -4.56 7.47
N ARG A 117 -8.32 -4.87 8.74
CA ARG A 117 -9.50 -5.69 9.05
C ARG A 117 -10.79 -5.06 8.56
N LYS A 118 -10.88 -3.74 8.58
CA LYS A 118 -12.07 -3.05 8.06
C LYS A 118 -12.26 -3.25 6.58
N PHE A 119 -11.21 -3.58 5.84
CA PHE A 119 -11.28 -3.89 4.41
C PHE A 119 -11.52 -5.37 4.15
N GLY A 120 -11.68 -6.17 5.20
CA GLY A 120 -11.94 -7.60 5.05
C GLY A 120 -10.72 -8.49 5.20
N PHE A 121 -9.56 -7.93 5.44
CA PHE A 121 -8.35 -8.73 5.64
C PHE A 121 -8.42 -9.47 6.98
N SER A 122 -7.89 -10.69 7.01
CA SER A 122 -7.75 -11.47 8.24
C SER A 122 -6.29 -11.82 8.49
N GLU A 123 -5.95 -11.93 9.77
CA GLU A 123 -4.59 -12.23 10.17
C GLU A 123 -4.26 -13.70 9.94
N ARG A 124 -3.00 -13.96 9.55
CA ARG A 124 -2.48 -15.30 9.34
C ARG A 124 -1.19 -15.46 10.11
N GLY A 125 -1.15 -16.43 11.02
CA GLY A 125 0.04 -16.69 11.82
C GLY A 125 0.24 -15.68 12.92
N GLY A 126 1.42 -15.70 13.51
CA GLY A 126 1.74 -14.83 14.65
C GLY A 126 2.54 -13.60 14.24
N GLU A 127 2.88 -12.80 15.23
CA GLU A 127 3.70 -11.62 15.01
C GLU A 127 5.12 -12.00 14.62
N PHE A 128 5.72 -11.16 13.78
CA PHE A 128 7.11 -11.31 13.39
C PHE A 128 7.73 -9.94 13.23
N LEU A 129 9.05 -9.88 13.22
CA LEU A 129 9.76 -8.61 13.03
C LEU A 129 10.14 -8.44 11.57
N GLU A 130 9.88 -7.26 11.02
CA GLU A 130 10.31 -6.91 9.68
C GLU A 130 10.94 -5.52 9.77
N ALA A 131 12.21 -5.43 9.40
CA ALA A 131 13.00 -4.21 9.57
C ALA A 131 12.95 -3.73 11.04
N GLY A 132 12.91 -4.68 11.99
CA GLY A 132 12.88 -4.37 13.41
C GLY A 132 11.53 -3.92 13.95
N ILE A 133 10.48 -3.92 13.14
CA ILE A 133 9.15 -3.45 13.52
C ILE A 133 8.19 -4.66 13.58
N PRO A 134 7.38 -4.79 14.65
CA PRO A 134 6.43 -5.90 14.74
C PRO A 134 5.34 -5.82 13.65
N HIS A 135 5.13 -6.94 12.98
CA HIS A 135 4.18 -7.08 11.87
C HIS A 135 3.35 -8.34 12.05
N VAL A 136 2.24 -8.42 11.32
CA VAL A 136 1.46 -9.64 11.16
C VAL A 136 1.06 -9.76 9.69
N GLU A 137 1.04 -10.98 9.17
CA GLU A 137 0.60 -11.21 7.79
C GLU A 137 -0.92 -11.19 7.73
N MET A 138 -1.48 -10.54 6.72
CA MET A 138 -2.93 -10.46 6.52
C MET A 138 -3.27 -10.77 5.08
N THR A 139 -4.42 -11.42 4.87
CA THR A 139 -4.86 -11.81 3.53
C THR A 139 -6.32 -11.46 3.32
N LEU A 140 -6.66 -11.26 2.04
CA LEU A 140 -8.04 -11.01 1.61
C LEU A 140 -8.30 -11.82 0.34
N ASP A 141 -9.35 -12.64 0.37
CA ASP A 141 -9.74 -13.39 -0.81
C ASP A 141 -10.42 -12.47 -1.81
N LEU A 142 -9.90 -12.44 -3.03
CA LEU A 142 -10.42 -11.59 -4.10
C LEU A 142 -11.23 -12.37 -5.12
N SER A 143 -11.35 -13.67 -4.95
CA SER A 143 -12.03 -14.51 -5.91
C SER A 143 -13.51 -14.12 -6.02
N PRO A 144 -14.03 -13.83 -7.22
CA PRO A 144 -15.44 -13.46 -7.36
C PRO A 144 -16.39 -14.57 -6.97
N GLU A 145 -15.91 -15.79 -6.98
CA GLU A 145 -16.68 -16.94 -6.63
C GLU A 145 -17.11 -16.93 -5.17
N SER A 146 -16.27 -16.41 -4.31
CA SER A 146 -16.58 -16.38 -2.89
C SER A 146 -17.82 -15.53 -2.63
N GLY A 147 -18.04 -14.48 -3.38
CA GLY A 147 -19.22 -13.65 -3.21
C GLY A 147 -20.44 -14.21 -3.89
N GLY A 148 -20.23 -15.01 -4.91
CA GLY A 148 -21.33 -15.53 -5.69
C GLY A 148 -21.95 -16.77 -5.13
N SER A 149 -21.30 -17.40 -4.26
CA SER A 149 -21.78 -18.68 -3.76
C SER A 149 -22.72 -18.52 -2.62
#